data_8aebce32c2c002aac734539e916c2533
#
_entry.id   8aebce32c2c002aac734539e916c2533
#
_cell.length_a   1.000
_cell.length_b   1.000
_cell.length_c   1.000
_cell.angle_alpha   90.00
_cell.angle_beta   90.00
_cell.angle_gamma   90.00
#
_symmetry.space_group_name_H-M   'P 1'
#
loop_
_entity.id
_entity.type
_entity.pdbx_description
1 polymer ?
#
loop_
_entity_poly.entity_id
_entity_poly.type
_entity_poly.pdbx_seq_one_letter_code
_entity_poly.pdbx_strand_id
1 'polypeptide(L)'
;MLWLYSILLAAGLAALSPVLWLRDRRSGRYTRRGGERLGRLPRLDGEGAIWVHAVSVGEALAVERLIGELGRQFPGRPLVLSVTTAAAREVAERRITAARVFYFPLDFRFSTRRALRAIRPALVLIAETEIWPRFLREARKAGARVVFVNGRISGRSFARYRWVRPLLRGTLARVDGWLMQTETDAERARDLGADPRRVEVTGNLKFDLQPPESRALLRQLTGHFRGAGVQSVIVAGSTMEGEEEILLAAFGQLRQNFPAALLILAPRHPRRFEPVAKLLAASGLPWSRRSQIESDGIRAGGVWLLDSLGELAPLYRVADAAFVGGSLAPHGGHNLLEPAYFAAPVVFGPAMHNFAAIAEEFLAARAAFRVESGAELENILRRLLSDDRLRISAGQAARALLEAKTGATARVLAYVAPLLAAPPSGAMVAAAPPQP
;
A
#
# COMPACT_ATOMS: atom_id res chain seq x y z
N MET A 1 24.37 -19.69 -16.82
CA MET A 1 24.03 -18.35 -16.33
C MET A 1 23.23 -18.36 -15.02
N LEU A 2 22.07 -19.01 -14.89
CA LEU A 2 21.31 -19.05 -13.62
C LEU A 2 22.03 -19.76 -12.46
N TRP A 3 23.01 -20.62 -12.71
CA TRP A 3 23.85 -21.21 -11.66
C TRP A 3 24.75 -20.16 -11.01
N LEU A 4 25.37 -19.27 -11.83
CA LEU A 4 26.18 -18.15 -11.33
C LEU A 4 25.35 -17.22 -10.47
N TYR A 5 24.14 -16.86 -10.91
CA TYR A 5 23.16 -16.11 -10.08
C TYR A 5 22.92 -16.79 -8.74
N SER A 6 22.71 -18.12 -8.71
CA SER A 6 22.49 -18.85 -7.46
C SER A 6 23.71 -18.85 -6.54
N ILE A 7 24.93 -18.90 -7.09
CA ILE A 7 26.17 -18.81 -6.31
C ILE A 7 26.30 -17.40 -5.71
N LEU A 8 26.10 -16.34 -6.50
CA LEU A 8 26.14 -14.96 -6.02
C LEU A 8 25.08 -14.71 -4.94
N LEU A 9 23.87 -15.23 -5.12
CA LEU A 9 22.80 -15.15 -4.12
C LEU A 9 23.20 -15.88 -2.83
N ALA A 10 23.77 -17.07 -2.92
CA ALA A 10 24.23 -17.85 -1.77
C ALA A 10 25.36 -17.11 -1.02
N ALA A 11 26.35 -16.59 -1.75
CA ALA A 11 27.44 -15.81 -1.16
C ALA A 11 26.92 -14.54 -0.46
N GLY A 12 26.00 -13.80 -1.09
CA GLY A 12 25.36 -12.63 -0.48
C GLY A 12 24.57 -12.96 0.79
N LEU A 13 23.81 -14.06 0.78
CA LEU A 13 23.09 -14.52 1.97
C LEU A 13 24.04 -14.99 3.07
N ALA A 14 25.14 -15.68 2.73
CA ALA A 14 26.15 -16.07 3.70
C ALA A 14 26.83 -14.85 4.35
N ALA A 15 27.19 -13.85 3.56
CA ALA A 15 27.75 -12.60 4.06
C ALA A 15 26.80 -11.81 4.97
N LEU A 16 25.50 -11.82 4.68
CA LEU A 16 24.47 -11.15 5.47
C LEU A 16 24.00 -11.97 6.68
N SER A 17 24.28 -13.28 6.70
CA SER A 17 23.75 -14.19 7.73
C SER A 17 24.10 -13.80 9.18
N PRO A 18 25.28 -13.28 9.53
CA PRO A 18 25.58 -12.83 10.89
C PRO A 18 24.71 -11.64 11.32
N VAL A 19 24.49 -10.68 10.40
CA VAL A 19 23.65 -9.49 10.65
C VAL A 19 22.18 -9.91 10.82
N LEU A 20 21.70 -10.79 9.98
CA LEU A 20 20.33 -11.32 10.05
C LEU A 20 20.12 -12.12 11.35
N TRP A 21 21.10 -12.93 11.76
CA TRP A 21 21.06 -13.71 12.99
C TRP A 21 21.07 -12.83 14.25
N LEU A 22 21.91 -11.79 14.30
CA LEU A 22 21.94 -10.81 15.40
C LEU A 22 20.61 -10.04 15.52
N ARG A 23 20.03 -9.63 14.39
CA ARG A 23 18.70 -9.01 14.35
C ARG A 23 17.60 -9.96 14.81
N ASP A 24 17.68 -11.21 14.45
CA ASP A 24 16.69 -12.21 14.81
C ASP A 24 16.75 -12.61 16.28
N ARG A 25 17.94 -12.70 16.87
CA ARG A 25 18.10 -12.89 18.32
C ARG A 25 17.39 -11.81 19.15
N ARG A 26 17.32 -10.58 18.63
CA ARG A 26 16.61 -9.46 19.29
C ARG A 26 15.12 -9.44 19.05
N SER A 27 14.63 -9.99 17.95
CA SER A 27 13.23 -9.89 17.53
C SER A 27 12.47 -11.21 17.44
N GLY A 28 13.15 -12.35 17.37
CA GLY A 28 12.57 -13.69 17.22
C GLY A 28 11.73 -13.89 15.96
N ARG A 29 11.79 -12.95 15.01
CA ARG A 29 10.84 -12.85 13.90
C ARG A 29 11.26 -13.60 12.63
N TYR A 30 12.57 -13.82 12.43
CA TYR A 30 13.10 -14.40 11.19
C TYR A 30 13.23 -15.92 11.22
N THR A 31 13.57 -16.52 12.37
CA THR A 31 13.84 -17.97 12.49
C THR A 31 12.60 -18.80 12.65
N ARG A 32 11.53 -18.29 13.28
CA ARG A 32 10.32 -19.08 13.57
C ARG A 32 9.63 -19.66 12.33
N ARG A 33 9.88 -19.13 11.12
CA ARG A 33 9.29 -19.62 9.86
C ARG A 33 10.32 -19.71 8.71
N GLY A 34 11.57 -19.97 9.02
CA GLY A 34 12.64 -20.18 8.03
C GLY A 34 12.35 -21.29 7.03
N GLY A 35 11.56 -22.28 7.43
CA GLY A 35 11.10 -23.34 6.55
C GLY A 35 10.31 -22.87 5.33
N GLU A 36 9.48 -21.81 5.47
CA GLU A 36 8.72 -21.25 4.36
C GLU A 36 9.65 -20.67 3.29
N ARG A 37 10.71 -19.96 3.71
CA ARG A 37 11.74 -19.40 2.79
C ARG A 37 12.54 -20.50 2.06
N LEU A 38 12.60 -21.69 2.63
CA LEU A 38 13.17 -22.87 1.98
C LEU A 38 12.12 -23.66 1.16
N GLY A 39 10.93 -23.06 0.96
CA GLY A 39 9.83 -23.65 0.21
C GLY A 39 9.10 -24.78 0.93
N ARG A 40 9.28 -24.95 2.24
CA ARG A 40 8.55 -25.93 3.06
C ARG A 40 7.17 -25.36 3.42
N LEU A 41 6.26 -25.44 2.47
CA LEU A 41 4.87 -25.00 2.62
C LEU A 41 3.95 -26.24 2.72
N PRO A 42 2.87 -26.17 3.49
CA PRO A 42 1.86 -27.21 3.47
C PRO A 42 1.19 -27.22 2.09
N ARG A 43 0.82 -28.41 1.63
CA ARG A 43 0.05 -28.56 0.39
C ARG A 43 -1.29 -27.84 0.53
N LEU A 44 -1.73 -27.21 -0.54
CA LEU A 44 -3.07 -26.66 -0.63
C LEU A 44 -4.03 -27.76 -1.14
N ASP A 45 -5.22 -27.74 -0.59
CA ASP A 45 -6.33 -28.50 -1.15
C ASP A 45 -6.81 -27.79 -2.42
N GLY A 46 -7.20 -28.55 -3.44
CA GLY A 46 -7.56 -28.02 -4.76
C GLY A 46 -6.34 -27.81 -5.67
N GLU A 47 -6.62 -27.41 -6.90
CA GLU A 47 -5.63 -27.17 -7.95
C GLU A 47 -5.82 -25.79 -8.58
N GLY A 48 -4.77 -25.32 -9.24
CA GLY A 48 -4.84 -24.08 -9.96
C GLY A 48 -4.95 -22.84 -9.06
N ALA A 49 -4.20 -22.83 -7.96
CA ALA A 49 -4.16 -21.70 -7.04
C ALA A 49 -3.79 -20.39 -7.75
N ILE A 50 -4.26 -19.27 -7.21
CA ILE A 50 -3.80 -17.93 -7.59
C ILE A 50 -2.80 -17.48 -6.53
N TRP A 51 -1.54 -17.27 -6.94
CA TRP A 51 -0.47 -16.86 -6.06
C TRP A 51 -0.13 -15.39 -6.31
N VAL A 52 -0.40 -14.53 -5.34
CA VAL A 52 0.03 -13.13 -5.35
C VAL A 52 1.33 -12.98 -4.56
N HIS A 53 2.27 -12.21 -5.06
CA HIS A 53 3.51 -11.87 -4.38
C HIS A 53 3.64 -10.36 -4.18
N ALA A 54 3.88 -9.92 -2.95
CA ALA A 54 4.10 -8.53 -2.56
C ALA A 54 5.26 -8.45 -1.55
N VAL A 55 6.28 -7.66 -1.82
CA VAL A 55 7.50 -7.63 -1.00
C VAL A 55 7.29 -6.84 0.29
N SER A 56 6.69 -5.67 0.19
CA SER A 56 6.59 -4.65 1.24
C SER A 56 5.16 -4.48 1.76
N VAL A 57 5.02 -3.74 2.87
CA VAL A 57 3.71 -3.32 3.40
C VAL A 57 2.91 -2.54 2.36
N GLY A 58 3.58 -1.60 1.64
CA GLY A 58 2.91 -0.77 0.64
C GLY A 58 2.36 -1.58 -0.54
N GLU A 59 3.09 -2.60 -0.98
CA GLU A 59 2.64 -3.52 -2.03
C GLU A 59 1.51 -4.44 -1.56
N ALA A 60 1.62 -4.98 -0.33
CA ALA A 60 0.56 -5.82 0.24
C ALA A 60 -0.78 -5.07 0.33
N LEU A 61 -0.74 -3.81 0.77
CA LEU A 61 -1.92 -2.94 0.81
C LEU A 61 -2.43 -2.59 -0.60
N ALA A 62 -1.54 -2.38 -1.56
CA ALA A 62 -1.93 -2.07 -2.94
C ALA A 62 -2.70 -3.23 -3.61
N VAL A 63 -2.35 -4.48 -3.29
CA VAL A 63 -3.02 -5.67 -3.85
C VAL A 63 -4.20 -6.18 -3.01
N GLU A 64 -4.49 -5.58 -1.86
CA GLU A 64 -5.57 -6.01 -0.94
C GLU A 64 -6.92 -6.13 -1.66
N ARG A 65 -7.31 -5.06 -2.38
CA ARG A 65 -8.56 -5.06 -3.15
C ARG A 65 -8.55 -6.09 -4.28
N LEU A 66 -7.45 -6.17 -5.03
CA LEU A 66 -7.31 -7.16 -6.11
C LEU A 66 -7.49 -8.58 -5.59
N ILE A 67 -6.91 -8.93 -4.44
CA ILE A 67 -7.06 -10.25 -3.81
C ILE A 67 -8.52 -10.51 -3.43
N GLY A 68 -9.20 -9.52 -2.85
CA GLY A 68 -10.63 -9.64 -2.51
C GLY A 68 -11.50 -9.90 -3.74
N GLU A 69 -11.26 -9.16 -4.84
CA GLU A 69 -11.98 -9.35 -6.10
C GLU A 69 -11.68 -10.71 -6.76
N LEU A 70 -10.41 -11.15 -6.74
CA LEU A 70 -10.03 -12.48 -7.22
C LEU A 70 -10.75 -13.59 -6.45
N GLY A 71 -10.88 -13.47 -5.12
CA GLY A 71 -11.63 -14.42 -4.30
C GLY A 71 -13.11 -14.46 -4.63
N ARG A 72 -13.70 -13.31 -4.96
CA ARG A 72 -15.12 -13.23 -5.36
C ARG A 72 -15.36 -13.81 -6.76
N GLN A 73 -14.46 -13.52 -7.70
CA GLN A 73 -14.61 -13.93 -9.10
C GLN A 73 -14.24 -15.41 -9.31
N PHE A 74 -13.31 -15.93 -8.51
CA PHE A 74 -12.80 -17.31 -8.63
C PHE A 74 -12.89 -18.10 -7.31
N PRO A 75 -14.11 -18.29 -6.74
CA PRO A 75 -14.28 -18.85 -5.39
C PRO A 75 -13.78 -20.29 -5.25
N GLY A 76 -13.67 -21.03 -6.36
CA GLY A 76 -13.14 -22.39 -6.36
C GLY A 76 -11.61 -22.50 -6.40
N ARG A 77 -10.88 -21.40 -6.49
CA ARG A 77 -9.41 -21.40 -6.57
C ARG A 77 -8.78 -20.98 -5.25
N PRO A 78 -7.84 -21.75 -4.69
CA PRO A 78 -7.10 -21.32 -3.51
C PRO A 78 -6.33 -20.01 -3.79
N LEU A 79 -6.47 -19.04 -2.88
CA LEU A 79 -5.72 -17.78 -2.92
C LEU A 79 -4.59 -17.81 -1.90
N VAL A 80 -3.40 -17.42 -2.35
CA VAL A 80 -2.24 -17.31 -1.49
C VAL A 80 -1.51 -15.98 -1.73
N LEU A 81 -1.01 -15.40 -0.65
CA LEU A 81 -0.18 -14.20 -0.69
C LEU A 81 1.19 -14.49 -0.09
N SER A 82 2.24 -14.26 -0.84
CA SER A 82 3.59 -14.29 -0.30
C SER A 82 4.16 -12.91 -0.10
N VAL A 83 4.89 -12.73 1.00
CA VAL A 83 5.54 -11.48 1.37
C VAL A 83 7.00 -11.71 1.74
N THR A 84 7.81 -10.64 1.73
CA THR A 84 9.24 -10.77 2.04
C THR A 84 9.57 -10.27 3.45
N THR A 85 8.92 -9.20 3.94
CA THR A 85 9.22 -8.59 5.23
C THR A 85 8.25 -9.03 6.33
N ALA A 86 8.73 -9.05 7.59
CA ALA A 86 7.89 -9.37 8.74
C ALA A 86 6.74 -8.37 8.94
N ALA A 87 7.01 -7.08 8.69
CA ALA A 87 5.98 -6.04 8.76
C ALA A 87 4.88 -6.23 7.70
N ALA A 88 5.27 -6.59 6.46
CA ALA A 88 4.29 -6.90 5.41
C ALA A 88 3.43 -8.10 5.78
N ARG A 89 4.04 -9.13 6.40
CA ARG A 89 3.30 -10.30 6.86
C ARG A 89 2.28 -9.97 7.94
N GLU A 90 2.70 -9.23 8.96
CA GLU A 90 1.81 -8.82 10.06
C GLU A 90 0.59 -8.04 9.54
N VAL A 91 0.81 -7.09 8.62
CA VAL A 91 -0.26 -6.33 7.99
C VAL A 91 -1.14 -7.21 7.12
N ALA A 92 -0.54 -8.10 6.31
CA ALA A 92 -1.27 -8.99 5.41
C ALA A 92 -2.16 -9.99 6.20
N GLU A 93 -1.63 -10.62 7.27
CA GLU A 93 -2.40 -11.56 8.11
C GLU A 93 -3.58 -10.89 8.81
N ARG A 94 -3.48 -9.58 9.14
CA ARG A 94 -4.58 -8.83 9.77
C ARG A 94 -5.63 -8.33 8.79
N ARG A 95 -5.25 -7.97 7.57
CA ARG A 95 -6.13 -7.27 6.62
C ARG A 95 -6.60 -8.13 5.46
N ILE A 96 -5.79 -9.07 5.01
CA ILE A 96 -6.04 -9.86 3.79
C ILE A 96 -6.49 -11.26 4.18
N THR A 97 -7.71 -11.36 4.68
CA THR A 97 -8.29 -12.63 5.16
C THR A 97 -8.67 -13.60 4.04
N ALA A 98 -8.81 -13.09 2.80
CA ALA A 98 -9.18 -13.90 1.63
C ALA A 98 -8.03 -14.81 1.12
N ALA A 99 -6.79 -14.61 1.60
CA ALA A 99 -5.63 -15.35 1.12
C ALA A 99 -4.80 -15.91 2.28
N ARG A 100 -4.24 -17.12 2.09
CA ARG A 100 -3.24 -17.66 3.01
C ARG A 100 -1.91 -16.96 2.83
N VAL A 101 -1.33 -16.41 3.93
CA VAL A 101 -0.09 -15.62 3.90
C VAL A 101 1.11 -16.47 4.27
N PHE A 102 2.23 -16.34 3.52
CA PHE A 102 3.50 -16.99 3.82
C PHE A 102 4.69 -16.15 3.33
N TYR A 103 5.91 -16.50 3.74
CA TYR A 103 7.11 -15.84 3.21
C TYR A 103 7.49 -16.40 1.85
N PHE A 104 7.82 -15.49 0.92
CA PHE A 104 8.31 -15.86 -0.40
C PHE A 104 9.56 -16.76 -0.30
N PRO A 105 9.64 -17.86 -1.10
CA PRO A 105 10.78 -18.75 -1.08
C PRO A 105 12.03 -18.03 -1.60
N LEU A 106 13.19 -18.30 -1.01
CA LEU A 106 14.46 -17.86 -1.54
C LEU A 106 14.62 -18.33 -3.00
N ASP A 107 15.16 -17.48 -3.86
CA ASP A 107 15.20 -17.73 -5.31
C ASP A 107 16.24 -18.80 -5.74
N PHE A 108 16.30 -19.90 -4.98
CA PHE A 108 17.02 -21.10 -5.34
C PHE A 108 16.11 -22.12 -6.03
N ARG A 109 16.69 -22.96 -6.91
CA ARG A 109 15.94 -23.98 -7.65
C ARG A 109 15.17 -24.94 -6.72
N PHE A 110 15.77 -25.34 -5.60
CA PHE A 110 15.17 -26.31 -4.69
C PHE A 110 14.00 -25.70 -3.91
N SER A 111 14.15 -24.46 -3.41
CA SER A 111 13.12 -23.79 -2.62
C SER A 111 11.93 -23.35 -3.49
N THR A 112 12.20 -22.77 -4.67
CA THR A 112 11.14 -22.39 -5.61
C THR A 112 10.35 -23.60 -6.11
N ARG A 113 11.02 -24.69 -6.50
CA ARG A 113 10.33 -25.93 -6.92
C ARG A 113 9.50 -26.55 -5.82
N ARG A 114 10.01 -26.56 -4.58
CA ARG A 114 9.27 -27.10 -3.44
C ARG A 114 8.01 -26.29 -3.17
N ALA A 115 8.10 -24.97 -3.17
CA ALA A 115 6.96 -24.08 -3.00
C ALA A 115 5.94 -24.26 -4.14
N LEU A 116 6.38 -24.27 -5.39
CA LEU A 116 5.50 -24.47 -6.55
C LEU A 116 4.77 -25.83 -6.53
N ARG A 117 5.44 -26.90 -6.09
CA ARG A 117 4.79 -28.22 -5.91
C ARG A 117 3.76 -28.24 -4.80
N ALA A 118 3.96 -27.45 -3.74
CA ALA A 118 3.01 -27.34 -2.63
C ALA A 118 1.78 -26.52 -3.01
N ILE A 119 1.97 -25.41 -3.73
CA ILE A 119 0.93 -24.44 -4.08
C ILE A 119 0.20 -24.82 -5.36
N ARG A 120 0.89 -25.38 -6.36
CA ARG A 120 0.37 -25.72 -7.70
C ARG A 120 -0.41 -24.57 -8.37
N PRO A 121 0.25 -23.37 -8.52
CA PRO A 121 -0.45 -22.22 -9.04
C PRO A 121 -0.77 -22.37 -10.53
N ALA A 122 -1.99 -21.96 -10.93
CA ALA A 122 -2.33 -21.70 -12.33
C ALA A 122 -1.86 -20.30 -12.76
N LEU A 123 -1.92 -19.35 -11.80
CA LEU A 123 -1.56 -17.96 -12.04
C LEU A 123 -0.68 -17.45 -10.89
N VAL A 124 0.38 -16.74 -11.25
CA VAL A 124 1.24 -15.98 -10.33
C VAL A 124 1.16 -14.51 -10.68
N LEU A 125 0.75 -13.68 -9.74
CA LEU A 125 0.73 -12.23 -9.85
C LEU A 125 1.85 -11.66 -9.00
N ILE A 126 2.77 -10.90 -9.61
CA ILE A 126 3.89 -10.27 -8.92
C ILE A 126 3.64 -8.77 -8.86
N ALA A 127 3.48 -8.23 -7.66
CA ALA A 127 3.29 -6.80 -7.45
C ALA A 127 4.55 -6.02 -7.78
N GLU A 128 4.37 -4.84 -8.35
CA GLU A 128 5.42 -3.95 -8.84
C GLU A 128 6.37 -4.67 -9.82
N THR A 129 7.69 -4.54 -9.65
CA THR A 129 8.64 -5.14 -10.61
C THR A 129 9.73 -5.92 -9.88
N GLU A 130 9.30 -6.99 -9.22
CA GLU A 130 10.17 -7.90 -8.47
C GLU A 130 10.62 -9.07 -9.37
N ILE A 131 11.79 -8.90 -10.01
CA ILE A 131 12.33 -9.89 -10.95
C ILE A 131 13.13 -10.95 -10.20
N TRP A 132 12.54 -12.14 -10.04
CA TRP A 132 13.14 -13.32 -9.44
C TRP A 132 13.42 -14.39 -10.53
N PRO A 133 14.62 -14.43 -11.13
CA PRO A 133 14.85 -15.19 -12.38
C PRO A 133 14.64 -16.70 -12.25
N ARG A 134 14.97 -17.28 -11.09
CA ARG A 134 14.73 -18.71 -10.84
C ARG A 134 13.25 -19.02 -10.66
N PHE A 135 12.58 -18.22 -9.87
CA PHE A 135 11.14 -18.37 -9.61
C PHE A 135 10.35 -18.25 -10.91
N LEU A 136 10.57 -17.19 -11.70
CA LEU A 136 9.92 -16.98 -13.00
C LEU A 136 10.09 -18.19 -13.93
N ARG A 137 11.33 -18.72 -14.01
CA ARG A 137 11.61 -19.89 -14.83
C ARG A 137 10.91 -21.17 -14.32
N GLU A 138 10.97 -21.42 -13.02
CA GLU A 138 10.39 -22.65 -12.44
C GLU A 138 8.86 -22.58 -12.39
N ALA A 139 8.27 -21.41 -12.18
CA ALA A 139 6.81 -21.19 -12.26
C ALA A 139 6.28 -21.53 -13.67
N ARG A 140 6.94 -21.01 -14.72
CA ARG A 140 6.59 -21.34 -16.10
C ARG A 140 6.74 -22.83 -16.42
N LYS A 141 7.80 -23.48 -15.92
CA LYS A 141 7.97 -24.94 -16.06
C LYS A 141 6.92 -25.76 -15.34
N ALA A 142 6.37 -25.22 -14.26
CA ALA A 142 5.26 -25.82 -13.53
C ALA A 142 3.89 -25.58 -14.20
N GLY A 143 3.85 -24.90 -15.37
CA GLY A 143 2.62 -24.59 -16.11
C GLY A 143 1.90 -23.32 -15.64
N ALA A 144 2.42 -22.61 -14.65
CA ALA A 144 1.80 -21.39 -14.16
C ALA A 144 1.95 -20.24 -15.17
N ARG A 145 0.89 -19.45 -15.35
CA ARG A 145 0.96 -18.13 -15.98
C ARG A 145 1.58 -17.15 -15.02
N VAL A 146 2.40 -16.22 -15.52
CA VAL A 146 3.05 -15.20 -14.68
C VAL A 146 2.75 -13.82 -15.21
N VAL A 147 2.21 -12.96 -14.36
CA VAL A 147 1.84 -11.59 -14.70
C VAL A 147 2.40 -10.62 -13.65
N PHE A 148 3.10 -9.57 -14.09
CA PHE A 148 3.41 -8.43 -13.25
C PHE A 148 2.21 -7.51 -13.18
N VAL A 149 1.80 -7.14 -11.95
CA VAL A 149 0.69 -6.23 -11.69
C VAL A 149 1.17 -5.00 -10.94
N ASN A 150 0.53 -3.86 -11.16
CA ASN A 150 0.97 -2.59 -10.56
C ASN A 150 2.44 -2.29 -10.90
N GLY A 151 2.89 -2.66 -12.09
CA GLY A 151 4.30 -2.62 -12.49
C GLY A 151 4.87 -1.20 -12.48
N ARG A 152 6.00 -1.03 -11.79
CA ARG A 152 6.71 0.24 -11.69
C ARG A 152 8.21 0.01 -11.84
N ILE A 153 8.84 0.73 -12.74
CA ILE A 153 10.28 0.66 -12.98
C ILE A 153 10.87 2.06 -12.80
N SER A 154 11.46 2.35 -11.63
CA SER A 154 12.11 3.64 -11.39
C SER A 154 13.32 3.83 -12.31
N GLY A 155 13.68 5.08 -12.62
CA GLY A 155 14.86 5.39 -13.45
C GLY A 155 16.15 4.74 -12.92
N ARG A 156 16.33 4.71 -11.59
CA ARG A 156 17.49 4.05 -10.95
C ARG A 156 17.45 2.53 -11.13
N SER A 157 16.29 1.91 -11.00
CA SER A 157 16.12 0.48 -11.23
C SER A 157 16.31 0.12 -12.69
N PHE A 158 15.77 0.93 -13.61
CA PHE A 158 15.94 0.76 -15.05
C PHE A 158 17.41 0.78 -15.46
N ALA A 159 18.19 1.76 -14.99
CA ALA A 159 19.63 1.83 -15.26
C ALA A 159 20.35 0.54 -14.82
N ARG A 160 20.04 0.00 -13.63
CA ARG A 160 20.62 -1.26 -13.15
C ARG A 160 20.18 -2.47 -13.97
N TYR A 161 18.89 -2.58 -14.32
CA TYR A 161 18.37 -3.69 -15.11
C TYR A 161 18.91 -3.72 -16.53
N ARG A 162 19.22 -2.58 -17.14
CA ARG A 162 19.88 -2.52 -18.46
C ARG A 162 21.19 -3.27 -18.50
N TRP A 163 21.99 -3.19 -17.44
CA TRP A 163 23.28 -3.91 -17.35
C TRP A 163 23.10 -5.44 -17.37
N VAL A 164 22.05 -5.94 -16.77
CA VAL A 164 21.75 -7.38 -16.70
C VAL A 164 20.72 -7.84 -17.73
N ARG A 165 20.31 -6.95 -18.64
CA ARG A 165 19.31 -7.21 -19.69
C ARG A 165 19.62 -8.48 -20.51
N PRO A 166 20.87 -8.74 -21.00
CA PRO A 166 21.18 -9.94 -21.79
C PRO A 166 20.87 -11.24 -21.03
N LEU A 167 21.01 -11.20 -19.69
CA LEU A 167 20.74 -12.35 -18.81
C LEU A 167 19.25 -12.56 -18.57
N LEU A 168 18.48 -11.47 -18.52
CA LEU A 168 17.06 -11.45 -18.15
C LEU A 168 16.13 -11.56 -19.35
N ARG A 169 16.53 -11.06 -20.54
CA ARG A 169 15.67 -10.95 -21.73
C ARG A 169 14.91 -12.24 -22.06
N GLY A 170 15.59 -13.40 -22.05
CA GLY A 170 14.94 -14.67 -22.34
C GLY A 170 13.94 -15.14 -21.29
N THR A 171 14.04 -14.63 -20.05
CA THR A 171 13.07 -14.90 -18.97
C THR A 171 11.91 -13.92 -19.02
N LEU A 172 12.20 -12.65 -19.24
CA LEU A 172 11.21 -11.56 -19.26
C LEU A 172 10.28 -11.67 -20.47
N ALA A 173 10.80 -12.05 -21.63
CA ALA A 173 10.00 -12.27 -22.84
C ALA A 173 8.94 -13.39 -22.69
N ARG A 174 9.09 -14.26 -21.69
CA ARG A 174 8.17 -15.37 -21.42
C ARG A 174 7.12 -15.07 -20.35
N VAL A 175 7.13 -13.88 -19.78
CA VAL A 175 6.12 -13.43 -18.85
C VAL A 175 4.80 -13.24 -19.63
N ASP A 176 3.67 -13.65 -19.04
CA ASP A 176 2.38 -13.67 -19.73
C ASP A 176 1.70 -12.30 -19.74
N GLY A 177 2.10 -11.37 -18.85
CA GLY A 177 1.58 -10.01 -18.82
C GLY A 177 2.44 -9.06 -18.00
N TRP A 178 2.51 -7.81 -18.46
CA TRP A 178 3.16 -6.69 -17.80
C TRP A 178 2.15 -5.56 -17.66
N LEU A 179 1.47 -5.50 -16.50
CA LEU A 179 0.43 -4.53 -16.24
C LEU A 179 1.02 -3.36 -15.45
N MET A 180 1.34 -2.31 -16.18
CA MET A 180 2.19 -1.20 -15.72
C MET A 180 1.36 -0.04 -15.17
N GLN A 181 1.95 0.76 -14.26
CA GLN A 181 1.27 1.94 -13.70
C GLN A 181 1.16 3.09 -14.70
N THR A 182 2.22 3.30 -15.50
CA THR A 182 2.33 4.44 -16.44
C THR A 182 2.90 3.99 -17.79
N GLU A 183 2.73 4.83 -18.83
CA GLU A 183 3.35 4.56 -20.13
C GLU A 183 4.88 4.55 -20.06
N THR A 184 5.48 5.44 -19.25
CA THR A 184 6.93 5.42 -19.01
C THR A 184 7.41 4.10 -18.40
N ASP A 185 6.63 3.49 -17.50
CA ASP A 185 6.95 2.17 -16.95
C ASP A 185 6.79 1.07 -18.01
N ALA A 186 5.79 1.19 -18.88
CA ALA A 186 5.53 0.26 -19.98
C ALA A 186 6.67 0.31 -21.03
N GLU A 187 7.12 1.50 -21.41
CA GLU A 187 8.28 1.69 -22.30
C GLU A 187 9.54 1.04 -21.72
N ARG A 188 9.82 1.29 -20.43
CA ARG A 188 10.95 0.68 -19.73
C ARG A 188 10.87 -0.86 -19.70
N ALA A 189 9.66 -1.42 -19.51
CA ALA A 189 9.46 -2.86 -19.55
C ALA A 189 9.76 -3.44 -20.95
N ARG A 190 9.29 -2.80 -22.02
CA ARG A 190 9.59 -3.17 -23.42
C ARG A 190 11.08 -3.12 -23.69
N ASP A 191 11.76 -2.06 -23.26
CA ASP A 191 13.20 -1.89 -23.40
C ASP A 191 14.01 -2.98 -22.67
N LEU A 192 13.53 -3.45 -21.52
CA LEU A 192 14.15 -4.55 -20.79
C LEU A 192 13.94 -5.92 -21.46
N GLY A 193 13.02 -6.02 -22.41
CA GLY A 193 12.79 -7.22 -23.22
C GLY A 193 11.46 -7.91 -22.92
N ALA A 194 10.47 -7.22 -22.33
CA ALA A 194 9.08 -7.67 -22.32
C ALA A 194 8.54 -7.78 -23.75
N ASP A 195 7.68 -8.76 -24.02
CA ASP A 195 6.96 -8.84 -25.30
C ASP A 195 5.99 -7.65 -25.40
N PRO A 196 6.12 -6.75 -26.38
CA PRO A 196 5.28 -5.57 -26.49
C PRO A 196 3.77 -5.87 -26.51
N ARG A 197 3.36 -7.03 -27.02
CA ARG A 197 1.98 -7.48 -27.08
C ARG A 197 1.38 -7.87 -25.71
N ARG A 198 2.24 -7.98 -24.70
CA ARG A 198 1.91 -8.38 -23.32
C ARG A 198 2.14 -7.25 -22.32
N VAL A 199 2.40 -6.04 -22.81
CA VAL A 199 2.59 -4.85 -21.96
C VAL A 199 1.39 -3.93 -22.11
N GLU A 200 0.70 -3.71 -21.01
CA GLU A 200 -0.47 -2.83 -20.94
C GLU A 200 -0.33 -1.84 -19.79
N VAL A 201 -0.88 -0.64 -19.94
CA VAL A 201 -1.00 0.35 -18.86
C VAL A 201 -2.36 0.17 -18.19
N THR A 202 -2.33 -0.44 -17.02
CA THR A 202 -3.55 -0.66 -16.22
C THR A 202 -3.75 0.38 -15.13
N GLY A 203 -2.75 1.21 -14.86
CA GLY A 203 -2.78 2.22 -13.80
C GLY A 203 -2.31 1.67 -12.45
N ASN A 204 -2.37 2.53 -11.43
CA ASN A 204 -1.89 2.20 -10.10
C ASN A 204 -3.02 1.71 -9.20
N LEU A 205 -2.91 0.46 -8.71
CA LEU A 205 -3.88 -0.19 -7.83
C LEU A 205 -4.19 0.60 -6.55
N LYS A 206 -3.27 1.47 -6.11
CA LYS A 206 -3.48 2.30 -4.91
C LYS A 206 -4.66 3.27 -5.06
N PHE A 207 -4.97 3.70 -6.30
CA PHE A 207 -6.13 4.59 -6.55
C PHE A 207 -7.48 3.87 -6.44
N ASP A 208 -7.50 2.56 -6.46
CA ASP A 208 -8.72 1.76 -6.27
C ASP A 208 -9.10 1.59 -4.79
N LEU A 209 -8.53 2.40 -3.92
CA LEU A 209 -8.82 2.42 -2.49
C LEU A 209 -10.34 2.58 -2.24
N GLN A 210 -10.86 1.79 -1.33
CA GLN A 210 -12.21 1.93 -0.77
C GLN A 210 -12.07 2.01 0.76
N PRO A 211 -11.92 3.21 1.31
CA PRO A 211 -11.89 3.38 2.76
C PRO A 211 -13.18 2.89 3.39
N PRO A 212 -13.14 2.32 4.60
CA PRO A 212 -14.34 1.92 5.29
C PRO A 212 -15.26 3.13 5.55
N GLU A 213 -16.52 3.02 5.16
CA GLU A 213 -17.54 4.01 5.44
C GLU A 213 -18.38 3.56 6.65
N SER A 214 -18.06 4.06 7.83
CA SER A 214 -18.88 3.80 9.02
C SER A 214 -19.91 4.90 9.23
N ARG A 215 -21.10 4.76 8.62
CA ARG A 215 -22.20 5.72 8.78
C ARG A 215 -22.70 5.83 10.23
N ALA A 216 -22.64 4.74 10.97
CA ALA A 216 -23.05 4.72 12.39
C ALA A 216 -22.07 5.55 13.23
N LEU A 217 -20.77 5.31 13.10
CA LEU A 217 -19.73 6.07 13.78
C LEU A 217 -19.82 7.56 13.44
N LEU A 218 -19.96 7.90 12.16
CA LEU A 218 -20.09 9.30 11.73
C LEU A 218 -21.31 9.99 12.33
N ARG A 219 -22.47 9.35 12.39
CA ARG A 219 -23.67 9.92 13.03
C ARG A 219 -23.44 10.18 14.51
N GLN A 220 -22.85 9.22 15.22
CA GLN A 220 -22.50 9.39 16.63
C GLN A 220 -21.56 10.59 16.83
N LEU A 221 -20.44 10.62 16.11
CA LEU A 221 -19.42 11.66 16.28
C LEU A 221 -19.91 13.04 15.84
N THR A 222 -20.64 13.15 14.74
CA THR A 222 -21.23 14.44 14.33
C THR A 222 -22.26 14.96 15.32
N GLY A 223 -22.95 14.09 16.06
CA GLY A 223 -23.79 14.45 17.20
C GLY A 223 -22.98 15.14 18.30
N HIS A 224 -21.85 14.53 18.69
CA HIS A 224 -20.94 15.12 19.68
C HIS A 224 -20.32 16.44 19.20
N PHE A 225 -19.92 16.55 17.93
CA PHE A 225 -19.36 17.79 17.36
C PHE A 225 -20.38 18.94 17.41
N ARG A 226 -21.63 18.68 17.01
CA ARG A 226 -22.71 19.67 17.07
C ARG A 226 -23.04 20.08 18.51
N GLY A 227 -23.16 19.11 19.40
CA GLY A 227 -23.43 19.36 20.83
C GLY A 227 -22.35 20.20 21.50
N ALA A 228 -21.08 20.08 21.03
CA ALA A 228 -19.97 20.88 21.51
C ALA A 228 -19.85 22.25 20.81
N GLY A 229 -20.68 22.57 19.81
CA GLY A 229 -20.60 23.82 19.06
C GLY A 229 -19.40 23.88 18.05
N VAL A 230 -18.88 22.73 17.61
CA VAL A 230 -17.80 22.68 16.61
C VAL A 230 -18.32 23.17 15.26
N GLN A 231 -17.61 24.14 14.68
CA GLN A 231 -17.94 24.73 13.37
C GLN A 231 -17.00 24.28 12.26
N SER A 232 -15.76 23.93 12.58
CA SER A 232 -14.75 23.48 11.61
C SER A 232 -13.95 22.32 12.17
N VAL A 233 -13.62 21.35 11.33
CA VAL A 233 -12.88 20.14 11.70
C VAL A 233 -11.61 20.01 10.89
N ILE A 234 -10.47 19.96 11.57
CA ILE A 234 -9.18 19.65 10.98
C ILE A 234 -8.80 18.24 11.40
N VAL A 235 -8.47 17.36 10.44
CA VAL A 235 -8.04 15.99 10.73
C VAL A 235 -6.56 15.86 10.43
N ALA A 236 -5.73 15.73 11.46
CA ALA A 236 -4.31 15.38 11.33
C ALA A 236 -4.15 13.86 11.45
N GLY A 237 -4.13 13.19 10.30
CA GLY A 237 -4.17 11.74 10.23
C GLY A 237 -2.79 11.10 10.12
N SER A 238 -2.59 10.00 10.87
CA SER A 238 -1.36 9.21 10.87
C SER A 238 -0.11 10.01 11.26
N THR A 239 -0.21 10.85 12.29
CA THR A 239 0.91 11.67 12.74
C THR A 239 2.05 10.83 13.32
N MET A 240 3.25 11.35 13.22
CA MET A 240 4.49 10.73 13.66
C MET A 240 5.24 11.65 14.63
N GLU A 241 6.23 11.07 15.29
CA GLU A 241 7.08 11.80 16.25
C GLU A 241 7.74 13.02 15.60
N GLY A 242 7.67 14.16 16.29
CA GLY A 242 8.17 15.46 15.82
C GLY A 242 7.16 16.30 15.03
N GLU A 243 5.98 15.75 14.69
CA GLU A 243 4.92 16.49 13.99
C GLU A 243 3.84 17.01 14.93
N GLU A 244 3.56 16.27 16.01
CA GLU A 244 2.47 16.62 16.91
C GLU A 244 2.70 17.98 17.58
N GLU A 245 3.95 18.31 17.96
CA GLU A 245 4.33 19.61 18.52
C GLU A 245 4.08 20.75 17.52
N ILE A 246 4.45 20.53 16.25
CA ILE A 246 4.27 21.51 15.17
C ILE A 246 2.78 21.74 14.93
N LEU A 247 1.99 20.67 14.86
CA LEU A 247 0.54 20.71 14.67
C LEU A 247 -0.15 21.44 15.82
N LEU A 248 0.24 21.19 17.08
CA LEU A 248 -0.34 21.84 18.25
C LEU A 248 -0.01 23.33 18.31
N ALA A 249 1.22 23.72 17.98
CA ALA A 249 1.62 25.12 17.88
C ALA A 249 0.85 25.86 16.78
N ALA A 250 0.74 25.27 15.59
CA ALA A 250 -0.04 25.83 14.47
C ALA A 250 -1.54 25.96 14.84
N PHE A 251 -2.11 24.93 15.45
CA PHE A 251 -3.50 24.97 15.90
C PHE A 251 -3.74 25.98 17.03
N GLY A 252 -2.80 26.14 17.96
CA GLY A 252 -2.85 27.13 19.03
C GLY A 252 -2.94 28.56 18.50
N GLN A 253 -2.27 28.88 17.39
CA GLN A 253 -2.40 30.18 16.70
C GLN A 253 -3.72 30.27 15.93
N LEU A 254 -4.08 29.22 15.20
CA LEU A 254 -5.28 29.17 14.37
C LEU A 254 -6.57 29.39 15.20
N ARG A 255 -6.67 28.79 16.37
CA ARG A 255 -7.86 28.87 17.24
C ARG A 255 -8.17 30.30 17.74
N GLN A 256 -7.22 31.23 17.67
CA GLN A 256 -7.47 32.63 18.03
C GLN A 256 -8.47 33.26 17.07
N ASN A 257 -8.44 32.86 15.79
CA ASN A 257 -9.36 33.32 14.76
C ASN A 257 -10.55 32.38 14.56
N PHE A 258 -10.38 31.10 14.94
CA PHE A 258 -11.41 30.05 14.80
C PHE A 258 -11.65 29.33 16.14
N PRO A 259 -12.27 30.03 17.12
CA PRO A 259 -12.42 29.48 18.47
C PRO A 259 -13.33 28.26 18.54
N ALA A 260 -14.12 28.00 17.51
CA ALA A 260 -14.97 26.82 17.39
C ALA A 260 -14.39 25.71 16.49
N ALA A 261 -13.10 25.81 16.11
CA ALA A 261 -12.43 24.75 15.38
C ALA A 261 -12.09 23.56 16.28
N LEU A 262 -12.10 22.35 15.71
CA LEU A 262 -11.65 21.12 16.36
C LEU A 262 -10.44 20.55 15.57
N LEU A 263 -9.36 20.24 16.28
CA LEU A 263 -8.26 19.43 15.73
C LEU A 263 -8.45 17.98 16.17
N ILE A 264 -8.67 17.09 15.21
CA ILE A 264 -8.60 15.63 15.43
C ILE A 264 -7.17 15.19 15.17
N LEU A 265 -6.49 14.71 16.21
CA LEU A 265 -5.11 14.27 16.16
C LEU A 265 -5.05 12.74 16.24
N ALA A 266 -4.63 12.09 15.16
CA ALA A 266 -4.62 10.63 15.02
C ALA A 266 -3.20 10.07 14.83
N PRO A 267 -2.51 9.68 15.91
CA PRO A 267 -1.16 9.11 15.81
C PRO A 267 -1.15 7.77 15.07
N ARG A 268 -0.14 7.55 14.23
CA ARG A 268 -0.01 6.36 13.37
C ARG A 268 0.09 5.04 14.14
N HIS A 269 0.70 5.07 15.33
CA HIS A 269 1.00 3.88 16.10
C HIS A 269 0.38 3.93 17.50
N PRO A 270 -0.27 2.86 18.00
CA PRO A 270 -0.85 2.81 19.34
C PRO A 270 0.13 3.17 20.45
N ARG A 271 1.42 2.81 20.28
CA ARG A 271 2.48 3.17 21.25
C ARG A 271 2.69 4.68 21.40
N ARG A 272 2.16 5.50 20.49
CA ARG A 272 2.22 6.96 20.53
C ARG A 272 1.03 7.59 21.27
N PHE A 273 -0.05 6.86 21.52
CA PHE A 273 -1.24 7.42 22.14
C PHE A 273 -0.94 8.07 23.50
N GLU A 274 -0.24 7.38 24.39
CA GLU A 274 0.13 7.94 25.69
C GLU A 274 1.20 9.06 25.61
N PRO A 275 2.28 8.96 24.83
CA PRO A 275 3.19 10.09 24.61
C PRO A 275 2.46 11.35 24.10
N VAL A 276 1.55 11.21 23.13
CA VAL A 276 0.79 12.34 22.57
C VAL A 276 -0.21 12.91 23.60
N ALA A 277 -0.83 12.06 24.41
CA ALA A 277 -1.70 12.53 25.52
C ALA A 277 -0.93 13.37 26.53
N LYS A 278 0.30 12.98 26.88
CA LYS A 278 1.18 13.77 27.77
C LYS A 278 1.53 15.11 27.13
N LEU A 279 1.81 15.11 25.82
CA LEU A 279 2.07 16.34 25.06
C LEU A 279 0.87 17.28 25.08
N LEU A 280 -0.34 16.73 24.87
CA LEU A 280 -1.59 17.48 24.95
C LEU A 280 -1.82 18.07 26.34
N ALA A 281 -1.60 17.31 27.40
CA ALA A 281 -1.72 17.81 28.78
C ALA A 281 -0.76 18.97 29.08
N ALA A 282 0.42 18.98 28.47
CA ALA A 282 1.42 20.05 28.63
C ALA A 282 1.16 21.26 27.70
N SER A 283 0.34 21.12 26.67
CA SER A 283 0.15 22.15 25.62
C SER A 283 -0.68 23.36 26.05
N GLY A 284 -1.43 23.28 27.16
CA GLY A 284 -2.37 24.29 27.59
C GLY A 284 -3.63 24.40 26.72
N LEU A 285 -3.80 23.55 25.72
CA LEU A 285 -5.00 23.50 24.89
C LEU A 285 -6.08 22.63 25.55
N PRO A 286 -7.36 22.97 25.42
CA PRO A 286 -8.43 22.05 25.78
C PRO A 286 -8.31 20.77 24.96
N TRP A 287 -8.40 19.61 25.60
CA TRP A 287 -8.34 18.35 24.87
C TRP A 287 -9.15 17.25 25.53
N SER A 288 -9.47 16.22 24.75
CA SER A 288 -10.12 14.99 25.21
C SER A 288 -9.68 13.80 24.36
N ARG A 289 -10.05 12.58 24.77
CA ARG A 289 -9.70 11.32 24.08
C ARG A 289 -10.93 10.67 23.44
N ARG A 290 -10.72 9.95 22.36
CA ARG A 290 -11.77 9.09 21.76
C ARG A 290 -12.24 8.01 22.75
N SER A 291 -11.32 7.36 23.44
CA SER A 291 -11.63 6.31 24.43
C SER A 291 -12.43 6.82 25.63
N GLN A 292 -12.49 8.11 25.85
CA GLN A 292 -13.19 8.76 26.97
C GLN A 292 -14.30 9.72 26.49
N ILE A 293 -14.82 9.55 25.28
CA ILE A 293 -15.77 10.49 24.68
C ILE A 293 -17.09 10.63 25.46
N GLU A 294 -17.52 9.55 26.10
CA GLU A 294 -18.78 9.55 26.89
C GLU A 294 -18.61 10.31 28.21
N SER A 295 -17.41 10.34 28.80
CA SER A 295 -17.16 11.07 30.06
C SER A 295 -16.71 12.51 29.83
N ASP A 296 -15.79 12.73 28.88
CA ASP A 296 -15.09 14.01 28.72
C ASP A 296 -15.70 14.86 27.61
N GLY A 297 -16.49 14.24 26.73
CA GLY A 297 -17.07 14.88 25.56
C GLY A 297 -16.04 15.40 24.56
N ILE A 298 -16.48 16.29 23.70
CA ILE A 298 -15.64 17.05 22.76
C ILE A 298 -15.73 18.51 23.08
N ARG A 299 -14.66 19.28 22.89
CA ARG A 299 -14.59 20.71 23.19
C ARG A 299 -14.26 21.49 21.93
N ALA A 300 -15.13 22.42 21.54
CA ALA A 300 -14.81 23.38 20.50
C ALA A 300 -13.56 24.20 20.88
N GLY A 301 -12.75 24.55 19.91
CA GLY A 301 -11.45 25.20 20.12
C GLY A 301 -10.39 24.31 20.76
N GLY A 302 -10.62 22.99 20.81
CA GLY A 302 -9.75 22.01 21.44
C GLY A 302 -9.19 20.96 20.49
N VAL A 303 -8.47 20.02 21.07
CA VAL A 303 -7.87 18.87 20.37
C VAL A 303 -8.55 17.59 20.83
N TRP A 304 -8.95 16.77 19.89
CA TRP A 304 -9.48 15.45 20.16
C TRP A 304 -8.51 14.38 19.71
N LEU A 305 -7.92 13.67 20.67
CA LEU A 305 -6.99 12.58 20.41
C LEU A 305 -7.75 11.33 19.97
N LEU A 306 -7.53 10.90 18.74
CA LEU A 306 -8.05 9.63 18.24
C LEU A 306 -7.12 8.49 18.65
N ASP A 307 -7.33 7.95 19.84
CA ASP A 307 -6.58 6.84 20.42
C ASP A 307 -7.21 5.47 20.13
N SER A 308 -7.82 5.33 18.96
CA SER A 308 -8.42 4.09 18.44
C SER A 308 -7.88 3.73 17.05
N LEU A 309 -8.07 2.48 16.64
CA LEU A 309 -7.67 2.01 15.34
C LEU A 309 -8.89 1.78 14.42
N GLY A 310 -8.75 2.12 13.14
CA GLY A 310 -9.77 1.86 12.12
C GLY A 310 -10.85 2.96 11.99
N GLU A 311 -10.84 3.97 12.85
CA GLU A 311 -11.83 5.06 12.85
C GLU A 311 -11.37 6.32 12.09
N LEU A 312 -10.10 6.43 11.66
CA LEU A 312 -9.57 7.62 11.01
C LEU A 312 -10.22 7.89 9.65
N ALA A 313 -10.29 6.90 8.77
CA ALA A 313 -10.72 7.11 7.40
C ALA A 313 -12.13 7.72 7.29
N PRO A 314 -13.16 7.26 8.03
CA PRO A 314 -14.48 7.90 8.02
C PRO A 314 -14.46 9.38 8.44
N LEU A 315 -13.54 9.79 9.31
CA LEU A 315 -13.47 11.17 9.82
C LEU A 315 -13.06 12.19 8.76
N TYR A 316 -12.39 11.76 7.69
CA TYR A 316 -12.11 12.65 6.57
C TYR A 316 -13.36 13.16 5.85
N ARG A 317 -14.50 12.47 5.98
CA ARG A 317 -15.79 12.94 5.42
C ARG A 317 -16.28 14.26 6.04
N VAL A 318 -15.89 14.54 7.26
CA VAL A 318 -16.27 15.76 7.98
C VAL A 318 -15.12 16.76 8.11
N ALA A 319 -14.00 16.49 7.46
CA ALA A 319 -12.80 17.32 7.54
C ALA A 319 -12.90 18.53 6.60
N ASP A 320 -12.76 19.73 7.14
CA ASP A 320 -12.57 20.96 6.39
C ASP A 320 -11.11 21.11 5.89
N ALA A 321 -10.19 20.42 6.54
CA ALA A 321 -8.81 20.23 6.10
C ALA A 321 -8.26 18.92 6.65
N ALA A 322 -7.46 18.21 5.83
CA ALA A 322 -6.83 16.95 6.20
C ALA A 322 -5.31 17.08 6.08
N PHE A 323 -4.61 17.05 7.20
CA PHE A 323 -3.15 16.95 7.22
C PHE A 323 -2.73 15.48 7.20
N VAL A 324 -1.84 15.13 6.27
CA VAL A 324 -1.28 13.78 6.12
C VAL A 324 0.05 13.70 6.85
N GLY A 325 0.07 12.96 7.96
CA GLY A 325 1.24 12.82 8.81
C GLY A 325 2.39 12.01 8.21
N GLY A 326 3.52 11.97 8.92
CA GLY A 326 4.78 11.41 8.46
C GLY A 326 5.45 12.24 7.36
N SER A 327 4.96 13.46 7.13
CA SER A 327 5.31 14.31 6.01
C SER A 327 6.06 15.59 6.38
N LEU A 328 5.82 16.18 7.54
CA LEU A 328 6.62 17.30 8.07
C LEU A 328 7.90 16.81 8.77
N ALA A 329 7.85 15.65 9.40
CA ALA A 329 9.02 14.93 9.88
C ALA A 329 9.47 13.88 8.83
N PRO A 330 10.76 13.45 8.79
CA PRO A 330 11.32 12.65 7.70
C PRO A 330 10.92 11.17 7.76
N HIS A 331 9.61 10.88 7.88
CA HIS A 331 9.07 9.52 7.95
C HIS A 331 8.54 9.00 6.61
N GLY A 332 8.51 9.84 5.56
CA GLY A 332 8.17 9.43 4.19
C GLY A 332 6.72 9.60 3.77
N GLY A 333 5.91 10.20 4.62
CA GLY A 333 4.50 10.48 4.35
C GLY A 333 3.60 9.25 4.39
N HIS A 334 2.32 9.48 4.63
CA HIS A 334 1.28 8.47 4.62
C HIS A 334 0.32 8.64 3.44
N ASN A 335 -0.77 7.88 3.45
CA ASN A 335 -1.70 7.77 2.33
C ASN A 335 -2.56 9.02 2.19
N LEU A 336 -2.35 9.78 1.11
CA LEU A 336 -3.14 10.98 0.79
C LEU A 336 -4.42 10.66 -0.02
N LEU A 337 -4.58 9.42 -0.46
CA LEU A 337 -5.78 9.00 -1.20
C LEU A 337 -7.00 8.82 -0.30
N GLU A 338 -6.80 8.54 1.01
CA GLU A 338 -7.93 8.43 1.95
C GLU A 338 -8.69 9.74 2.13
N PRO A 339 -8.06 10.88 2.47
CA PRO A 339 -8.78 12.16 2.52
C PRO A 339 -9.32 12.56 1.13
N ALA A 340 -8.60 12.32 0.04
CA ALA A 340 -9.07 12.60 -1.32
C ALA A 340 -10.34 11.83 -1.68
N TYR A 341 -10.47 10.59 -1.23
CA TYR A 341 -11.69 9.78 -1.41
C TYR A 341 -12.94 10.47 -0.83
N PHE A 342 -12.79 11.19 0.26
CA PHE A 342 -13.88 11.93 0.91
C PHE A 342 -13.98 13.39 0.46
N ALA A 343 -13.23 13.80 -0.56
CA ALA A 343 -13.14 15.19 -1.02
C ALA A 343 -12.68 16.17 0.08
N ALA A 344 -11.89 15.72 1.04
CA ALA A 344 -11.25 16.58 2.02
C ALA A 344 -10.02 17.28 1.40
N PRO A 345 -9.81 18.60 1.58
CA PRO A 345 -8.59 19.28 1.16
C PRO A 345 -7.36 18.67 1.80
N VAL A 346 -6.39 18.26 0.97
CA VAL A 346 -5.20 17.54 1.41
C VAL A 346 -4.04 18.51 1.66
N VAL A 347 -3.43 18.42 2.84
CA VAL A 347 -2.22 19.17 3.21
C VAL A 347 -1.15 18.19 3.66
N PHE A 348 0.10 18.37 3.22
CA PHE A 348 1.21 17.51 3.62
C PHE A 348 2.55 18.27 3.63
N GLY A 349 3.53 17.75 4.36
CA GLY A 349 4.90 18.28 4.42
C GLY A 349 5.80 17.78 3.29
N PRO A 350 7.10 18.16 3.26
CA PRO A 350 8.02 17.85 2.15
C PRO A 350 8.43 16.37 2.09
N ALA A 351 8.33 15.62 3.18
CA ALA A 351 8.81 14.24 3.25
C ALA A 351 7.75 13.24 2.77
N MET A 352 7.54 13.15 1.45
CA MET A 352 6.55 12.24 0.83
C MET A 352 7.17 11.11 0.02
N HIS A 353 8.38 10.66 0.35
CA HIS A 353 9.12 9.69 -0.49
C HIS A 353 8.42 8.32 -0.63
N ASN A 354 7.55 7.90 0.32
CA ASN A 354 6.74 6.69 0.17
C ASN A 354 5.58 6.85 -0.85
N PHE A 355 5.18 8.10 -1.11
CA PHE A 355 4.09 8.47 -2.01
C PHE A 355 4.50 9.55 -3.01
N ALA A 356 5.79 9.72 -3.30
CA ALA A 356 6.32 10.85 -4.06
C ALA A 356 5.60 11.09 -5.39
N ALA A 357 5.43 10.05 -6.23
CA ALA A 357 4.76 10.20 -7.51
C ALA A 357 3.30 10.66 -7.37
N ILE A 358 2.57 10.11 -6.37
CA ILE A 358 1.18 10.50 -6.12
C ILE A 358 1.12 11.94 -5.58
N ALA A 359 2.03 12.32 -4.69
CA ALA A 359 2.11 13.69 -4.15
C ALA A 359 2.38 14.72 -5.25
N GLU A 360 3.31 14.43 -6.18
CA GLU A 360 3.60 15.28 -7.34
C GLU A 360 2.37 15.43 -8.25
N GLU A 361 1.64 14.35 -8.52
CA GLU A 361 0.41 14.39 -9.29
C GLU A 361 -0.67 15.25 -8.64
N PHE A 362 -0.81 15.15 -7.31
CA PHE A 362 -1.76 15.96 -6.55
C PHE A 362 -1.41 17.45 -6.59
N LEU A 363 -0.12 17.79 -6.48
CA LEU A 363 0.34 19.19 -6.61
C LEU A 363 0.12 19.72 -8.02
N ALA A 364 0.46 18.95 -9.05
CA ALA A 364 0.26 19.33 -10.45
C ALA A 364 -1.23 19.59 -10.77
N ALA A 365 -2.13 18.79 -10.20
CA ALA A 365 -3.58 18.94 -10.33
C ALA A 365 -4.19 19.99 -9.40
N ARG A 366 -3.40 20.71 -8.59
CA ARG A 366 -3.87 21.62 -7.52
C ARG A 366 -4.85 20.95 -6.55
N ALA A 367 -4.66 19.66 -6.35
CA ALA A 367 -5.49 18.79 -5.51
C ALA A 367 -4.96 18.67 -4.07
N ALA A 368 -3.83 19.31 -3.77
CA ALA A 368 -3.25 19.32 -2.43
C ALA A 368 -2.35 20.55 -2.23
N PHE A 369 -1.99 20.80 -0.97
CA PHE A 369 -1.08 21.84 -0.53
C PHE A 369 0.13 21.21 0.12
N ARG A 370 1.32 21.61 -0.30
CA ARG A 370 2.57 21.27 0.36
C ARG A 370 2.99 22.42 1.25
N VAL A 371 3.42 22.10 2.48
CA VAL A 371 3.89 23.07 3.48
C VAL A 371 5.27 22.65 3.99
N GLU A 372 6.17 23.60 4.19
CA GLU A 372 7.55 23.33 4.63
C GLU A 372 7.73 23.54 6.15
N SER A 373 6.76 24.20 6.80
CA SER A 373 6.87 24.59 8.21
C SER A 373 5.51 24.67 8.90
N GLY A 374 5.53 24.77 10.24
CA GLY A 374 4.33 25.00 11.05
C GLY A 374 3.63 26.34 10.75
N ALA A 375 4.40 27.39 10.39
CA ALA A 375 3.83 28.67 10.02
C ALA A 375 3.09 28.61 8.67
N GLU A 376 3.64 27.88 7.70
CA GLU A 376 2.95 27.64 6.42
C GLU A 376 1.72 26.77 6.61
N LEU A 377 1.81 25.75 7.50
CA LEU A 377 0.67 24.90 7.84
C LEU A 377 -0.47 25.74 8.44
N GLU A 378 -0.18 26.60 9.42
CA GLU A 378 -1.18 27.53 10.00
C GLU A 378 -1.81 28.40 8.91
N ASN A 379 -1.01 29.02 8.06
CA ASN A 379 -1.49 29.89 6.98
C ASN A 379 -2.41 29.14 6.00
N ILE A 380 -2.05 27.92 5.57
CA ILE A 380 -2.90 27.13 4.67
C ILE A 380 -4.19 26.69 5.38
N LEU A 381 -4.12 26.23 6.61
CA LEU A 381 -5.31 25.86 7.39
C LEU A 381 -6.25 27.07 7.56
N ARG A 382 -5.71 28.23 7.90
CA ARG A 382 -6.48 29.47 8.03
C ARG A 382 -7.18 29.84 6.72
N ARG A 383 -6.50 29.74 5.59
CA ARG A 383 -7.09 29.99 4.27
C ARG A 383 -8.20 29.01 3.94
N LEU A 384 -8.01 27.72 4.22
CA LEU A 384 -9.02 26.70 3.99
C LEU A 384 -10.28 26.88 4.87
N LEU A 385 -10.11 27.38 6.11
CA LEU A 385 -11.24 27.62 7.02
C LEU A 385 -11.96 28.94 6.74
N SER A 386 -11.29 29.94 6.13
CA SER A 386 -11.90 31.24 5.81
C SER A 386 -12.44 31.35 4.39
N ASP A 387 -12.04 30.47 3.47
CA ASP A 387 -12.45 30.49 2.06
C ASP A 387 -13.12 29.15 1.66
N ASP A 388 -14.44 29.13 1.71
CA ASP A 388 -15.25 27.98 1.31
C ASP A 388 -15.01 27.57 -0.15
N ARG A 389 -14.79 28.52 -1.06
CA ARG A 389 -14.54 28.23 -2.47
C ARG A 389 -13.22 27.50 -2.64
N LEU A 390 -12.16 28.00 -1.99
CA LEU A 390 -10.86 27.33 -2.00
C LEU A 390 -10.97 25.92 -1.41
N ARG A 391 -11.62 25.79 -0.25
CA ARG A 391 -11.81 24.51 0.44
C ARG A 391 -12.52 23.49 -0.44
N ILE A 392 -13.68 23.86 -0.97
CA ILE A 392 -14.50 22.99 -1.80
C ILE A 392 -13.77 22.63 -3.09
N SER A 393 -13.17 23.61 -3.78
CA SER A 393 -12.47 23.35 -5.05
C SER A 393 -11.26 22.42 -4.87
N ALA A 394 -10.47 22.60 -3.80
CA ALA A 394 -9.33 21.72 -3.51
C ALA A 394 -9.76 20.28 -3.20
N GLY A 395 -10.80 20.12 -2.38
CA GLY A 395 -11.35 18.79 -2.08
C GLY A 395 -11.93 18.10 -3.33
N GLN A 396 -12.66 18.83 -4.15
CA GLN A 396 -13.19 18.33 -5.42
C GLN A 396 -12.07 17.96 -6.42
N ALA A 397 -11.01 18.76 -6.51
CA ALA A 397 -9.86 18.44 -7.35
C ALA A 397 -9.16 17.15 -6.89
N ALA A 398 -9.00 16.96 -5.57
CA ALA A 398 -8.44 15.74 -5.00
C ALA A 398 -9.30 14.51 -5.33
N ARG A 399 -10.62 14.62 -5.19
CA ARG A 399 -11.57 13.55 -5.51
C ARG A 399 -11.60 13.25 -7.01
N ALA A 400 -11.66 14.26 -7.87
CA ALA A 400 -11.67 14.11 -9.32
C ALA A 400 -10.39 13.42 -9.83
N LEU A 401 -9.21 13.79 -9.29
CA LEU A 401 -7.95 13.14 -9.63
C LEU A 401 -7.96 11.66 -9.25
N LEU A 402 -8.46 11.33 -8.06
CA LEU A 402 -8.59 9.95 -7.60
C LEU A 402 -9.52 9.16 -8.54
N GLU A 403 -10.69 9.70 -8.85
CA GLU A 403 -11.69 9.03 -9.73
C GLU A 403 -11.17 8.81 -11.15
N ALA A 404 -10.47 9.78 -11.71
CA ALA A 404 -9.87 9.67 -13.05
C ALA A 404 -8.83 8.54 -13.14
N LYS A 405 -8.22 8.17 -12.01
CA LYS A 405 -7.17 7.15 -11.96
C LYS A 405 -7.64 5.80 -11.42
N THR A 406 -8.89 5.65 -11.02
CA THR A 406 -9.48 4.38 -10.58
C THR A 406 -9.67 3.39 -11.73
N GLY A 407 -9.98 2.14 -11.39
CA GLY A 407 -10.27 1.06 -12.32
C GLY A 407 -9.08 0.17 -12.67
N ALA A 408 -7.92 0.38 -12.06
CA ALA A 408 -6.75 -0.48 -12.27
C ALA A 408 -7.05 -1.94 -11.92
N THR A 409 -7.73 -2.20 -10.80
CA THR A 409 -8.14 -3.56 -10.39
C THR A 409 -9.04 -4.22 -11.43
N ALA A 410 -10.02 -3.50 -11.97
CA ALA A 410 -10.92 -4.05 -12.99
C ALA A 410 -10.16 -4.40 -14.28
N ARG A 411 -9.24 -3.54 -14.72
CA ARG A 411 -8.38 -3.81 -15.89
C ARG A 411 -7.47 -5.01 -15.67
N VAL A 412 -6.87 -5.14 -14.47
CA VAL A 412 -6.08 -6.32 -14.11
C VAL A 412 -6.92 -7.59 -14.15
N LEU A 413 -8.12 -7.57 -13.57
CA LEU A 413 -9.05 -8.72 -13.58
C LEU A 413 -9.46 -9.11 -15.01
N ALA A 414 -9.80 -8.13 -15.85
CA ALA A 414 -10.14 -8.37 -17.26
C ALA A 414 -8.98 -9.05 -18.02
N TYR A 415 -7.72 -8.65 -17.72
CA TYR A 415 -6.55 -9.26 -18.33
C TYR A 415 -6.31 -10.70 -17.85
N VAL A 416 -6.44 -10.98 -16.55
CA VAL A 416 -6.06 -12.27 -15.98
C VAL A 416 -7.17 -13.33 -16.09
N ALA A 417 -8.44 -12.94 -16.21
CA ALA A 417 -9.54 -13.88 -16.30
C ALA A 417 -9.43 -14.88 -17.47
N PRO A 418 -9.10 -14.46 -18.70
CA PRO A 418 -8.87 -15.38 -19.81
C PRO A 418 -7.68 -16.30 -19.59
N LEU A 419 -6.64 -15.84 -18.88
CA LEU A 419 -5.46 -16.67 -18.56
C LEU A 419 -5.79 -17.81 -17.60
N LEU A 420 -6.77 -17.61 -16.72
CA LEU A 420 -7.24 -18.63 -15.79
C LEU A 420 -8.25 -19.62 -16.42
N ALA A 421 -8.97 -19.18 -17.47
CA ALA A 421 -9.89 -20.03 -18.22
C ALA A 421 -9.16 -20.93 -19.24
N ALA A 422 -8.00 -20.49 -19.75
CA ALA A 422 -7.22 -21.26 -20.70
C ALA A 422 -6.52 -22.47 -20.04
N PRO A 423 -6.38 -23.61 -20.72
CA PRO A 423 -5.64 -24.76 -20.20
C PRO A 423 -4.18 -24.35 -19.88
N PRO A 424 -3.53 -25.02 -18.90
CA PRO A 424 -2.16 -24.71 -18.50
C PRO A 424 -1.21 -24.75 -19.70
N SER A 425 -0.34 -23.75 -19.80
CA SER A 425 0.64 -23.64 -20.90
C SER A 425 1.69 -24.75 -20.78
N GLY A 426 1.48 -25.87 -21.44
CA GLY A 426 2.35 -27.03 -21.38
C GLY A 426 1.66 -28.38 -21.61
N ALA A 427 0.34 -28.42 -21.69
CA ALA A 427 -0.33 -29.58 -22.24
C ALA A 427 -0.08 -29.60 -23.76
N MET A 428 1.06 -30.14 -24.17
CA MET A 428 1.16 -30.72 -25.53
C MET A 428 0.01 -31.69 -25.65
N VAL A 429 -0.90 -31.42 -26.60
CA VAL A 429 -1.87 -32.37 -27.09
C VAL A 429 -1.06 -33.63 -27.38
N ALA A 430 -1.21 -34.67 -26.54
CA ALA A 430 -0.78 -36.01 -26.90
C ALA A 430 -1.59 -36.33 -28.17
N ALA A 431 -0.93 -36.33 -29.32
CA ALA A 431 -1.52 -36.81 -30.55
C ALA A 431 -2.07 -38.19 -30.28
N ALA A 432 -3.36 -38.38 -30.48
CA ALA A 432 -3.99 -39.69 -30.44
C ALA A 432 -3.21 -40.62 -31.40
N PRO A 433 -2.88 -41.86 -30.98
CA PRO A 433 -2.25 -42.79 -31.89
C PRO A 433 -3.20 -43.04 -33.06
N PRO A 434 -2.69 -43.20 -34.29
CA PRO A 434 -3.52 -43.58 -35.43
C PRO A 434 -4.22 -44.90 -35.13
N GLN A 435 -5.50 -44.90 -35.30
CA GLN A 435 -6.28 -46.13 -35.22
C GLN A 435 -5.90 -47.07 -36.39
N PRO A 436 -5.91 -48.40 -36.18
CA PRO A 436 -5.42 -49.39 -37.13
C PRO A 436 -6.28 -49.51 -38.38
#